data_6708a23d662adca7f6f727785ff64970
#
_entry.id   6708a23d662adca7f6f727785ff64970
#
_cell.length_a   1.000
_cell.length_b   1.000
_cell.length_c   1.000
_cell.angle_alpha   90.00
_cell.angle_beta   90.00
_cell.angle_gamma   90.00
#
_symmetry.space_group_name_H-M   'P 1'
#
loop_
_entity.id
_entity.type
_entity.pdbx_description
1 polymer ?
#
loop_
_entity_poly.entity_id
_entity_poly.type
_entity_poly.pdbx_seq_one_letter_code
_entity_poly.pdbx_strand_id
1 'polypeptide(L)'
;MASLMISDNVRRKIQDLIERAPSLVDDSAFRLVGYHELPRDPHHMAKSSAWITETLNVISYAIPSPQNPYRAQIEHAGEGKELRQRVASIAETLRALLPDIEDGLLGDSGDQVRAETFDNFLDHGEAYLKDDRKMEAGVIAGVVFEDTADSGEAARL
;
A
#
# COMPACT_ATOMS: atom_id res chain seq x y z
N MET A 1 5.71 -17.44 -19.89
CA MET A 1 6.30 -16.69 -18.75
C MET A 1 5.22 -15.90 -18.06
N ALA A 2 4.92 -16.24 -16.84
CA ALA A 2 3.98 -15.46 -16.05
C ALA A 2 4.73 -14.24 -15.48
N SER A 3 4.55 -13.10 -16.09
CA SER A 3 4.91 -11.84 -15.46
C SER A 3 3.85 -11.51 -14.40
N LEU A 4 4.26 -10.99 -13.29
CA LEU A 4 3.36 -10.48 -12.28
C LEU A 4 2.56 -9.33 -12.90
N MET A 5 1.34 -9.59 -13.27
CA MET A 5 0.43 -8.51 -13.64
C MET A 5 -0.23 -8.01 -12.36
N ILE A 6 0.39 -7.02 -11.75
CA ILE A 6 -0.30 -6.28 -10.70
C ILE A 6 -1.56 -5.71 -11.32
N SER A 7 -2.67 -5.91 -10.65
CA SER A 7 -3.95 -5.47 -11.18
C SER A 7 -3.96 -3.96 -11.42
N ASP A 8 -4.80 -3.53 -12.33
CA ASP A 8 -4.98 -2.10 -12.62
C ASP A 8 -5.39 -1.29 -11.40
N ASN A 9 -6.11 -1.90 -10.46
CA ASN A 9 -6.50 -1.23 -9.23
C ASN A 9 -5.31 -0.92 -8.32
N VAL A 10 -4.43 -1.90 -8.14
CA VAL A 10 -3.21 -1.71 -7.34
C VAL A 10 -2.28 -0.70 -8.01
N ARG A 11 -2.11 -0.79 -9.33
CA ARG A 11 -1.30 0.16 -10.09
C ARG A 11 -1.82 1.59 -9.95
N ARG A 12 -3.14 1.80 -10.10
CA ARG A 12 -3.77 3.11 -9.88
C ARG A 12 -3.57 3.61 -8.46
N LYS A 13 -3.65 2.72 -7.49
CA LYS A 13 -3.42 3.08 -6.08
C LYS A 13 -1.98 3.53 -5.85
N ILE A 14 -1.01 2.83 -6.42
CA ILE A 14 0.40 3.23 -6.34
C ILE A 14 0.61 4.58 -7.02
N GLN A 15 0.01 4.79 -8.19
CA GLN A 15 0.07 6.06 -8.90
C GLN A 15 -0.50 7.20 -8.06
N ASP A 16 -1.66 6.99 -7.42
CA ASP A 16 -2.28 7.97 -6.53
C ASP A 16 -1.35 8.31 -5.34
N LEU A 17 -0.72 7.32 -4.75
CA LEU A 17 0.24 7.54 -3.67
C LEU A 17 1.42 8.41 -4.12
N ILE A 18 1.95 8.14 -5.31
CA ILE A 18 3.04 8.93 -5.91
C ILE A 18 2.59 10.38 -6.13
N GLU A 19 1.39 10.60 -6.63
CA GLU A 19 0.87 11.93 -6.94
C GLU A 19 0.59 12.77 -5.68
N ARG A 20 0.24 12.13 -4.58
CA ARG A 20 0.00 12.82 -3.31
C ARG A 20 1.27 13.16 -2.54
N ALA A 21 2.37 12.48 -2.80
CA ALA A 21 3.63 12.64 -2.05
C ALA A 21 4.22 14.07 -2.12
N PRO A 22 4.26 14.77 -3.27
CA PRO A 22 4.87 16.10 -3.36
C PRO A 22 4.31 17.11 -2.36
N SER A 23 2.99 17.11 -2.14
CA SER A 23 2.36 18.02 -1.19
C SER A 23 2.75 17.74 0.26
N LEU A 24 3.13 16.50 0.56
CA LEU A 24 3.54 16.09 1.90
C LEU A 24 4.99 16.45 2.22
N VAL A 25 5.82 16.64 1.20
CA VAL A 25 7.26 16.96 1.35
C VAL A 25 7.63 18.37 0.92
N ASP A 26 6.65 19.18 0.56
CA ASP A 26 6.84 20.57 0.13
C ASP A 26 7.53 21.38 1.23
N ASP A 27 8.55 22.14 0.86
CA ASP A 27 9.31 22.99 1.80
C ASP A 27 8.40 23.92 2.60
N SER A 28 7.36 24.46 1.98
CA SER A 28 6.41 25.39 2.62
C SER A 28 5.62 24.73 3.75
N ALA A 29 5.52 23.41 3.79
CA ALA A 29 4.81 22.68 4.84
C ALA A 29 5.63 22.51 6.12
N PHE A 30 6.92 22.85 6.10
CA PHE A 30 7.84 22.64 7.21
C PHE A 30 8.47 23.93 7.69
N ARG A 31 8.95 23.90 8.92
CA ARG A 31 9.77 24.98 9.52
C ARG A 31 10.94 24.36 10.26
N LEU A 32 12.04 25.07 10.31
CA LEU A 32 13.19 24.70 11.12
C LEU A 32 13.00 25.13 12.56
N VAL A 33 13.18 24.21 13.49
CA VAL A 33 13.22 24.48 14.93
C VAL A 33 14.53 23.86 15.44
N GLY A 34 15.55 24.70 15.61
CA GLY A 34 16.91 24.22 15.86
C GLY A 34 17.45 23.48 14.65
N TYR A 35 17.79 22.20 14.83
CA TYR A 35 18.27 21.32 13.77
C TYR A 35 17.19 20.38 13.18
N HIS A 36 15.94 20.57 13.60
CA HIS A 36 14.84 19.69 13.19
C HIS A 36 13.84 20.42 12.30
N GLU A 37 13.41 19.74 11.24
CA GLU A 37 12.29 20.18 10.44
C GLU A 37 10.99 19.67 11.07
N LEU A 38 10.09 20.59 11.38
CA LEU A 38 8.77 20.25 11.94
C LEU A 38 7.66 20.75 10.99
N PRO A 39 6.58 19.98 10.85
CA PRO A 39 5.41 20.45 10.10
C PRO A 39 4.84 21.72 10.72
N ARG A 40 4.41 22.65 9.88
CA ARG A 40 3.74 23.89 10.31
C ARG A 40 2.34 23.63 10.84
N ASP A 41 1.66 22.65 10.25
CA ASP A 41 0.30 22.26 10.59
C ASP A 41 0.30 20.90 11.29
N PRO A 42 -0.28 20.78 12.50
CA PRO A 42 -0.41 19.48 13.18
C PRO A 42 -1.14 18.42 12.34
N HIS A 43 -2.11 18.81 11.52
CA HIS A 43 -2.79 17.89 10.64
C HIS A 43 -1.88 17.31 9.56
N HIS A 44 -0.80 17.99 9.22
CA HIS A 44 0.17 17.50 8.23
C HIS A 44 0.88 16.23 8.71
N MET A 45 1.19 16.14 10.00
CA MET A 45 1.76 14.92 10.58
C MET A 45 0.81 13.74 10.45
N ALA A 46 -0.48 13.95 10.75
CA ALA A 46 -1.49 12.91 10.63
C ALA A 46 -1.66 12.45 9.18
N LYS A 47 -1.70 13.39 8.23
CA LYS A 47 -1.78 13.08 6.80
C LYS A 47 -0.57 12.27 6.31
N SER A 48 0.62 12.66 6.70
CA SER A 48 1.86 11.98 6.32
C SER A 48 1.93 10.58 6.93
N SER A 49 1.56 10.42 8.20
CA SER A 49 1.52 9.11 8.86
C SER A 49 0.48 8.19 8.22
N ALA A 50 -0.68 8.72 7.89
CA ALA A 50 -1.73 7.97 7.19
C ALA A 50 -1.26 7.53 5.80
N TRP A 51 -0.58 8.41 5.06
CA TRP A 51 -0.01 8.09 3.76
C TRP A 51 1.03 6.97 3.84
N ILE A 52 1.91 7.01 4.85
CA ILE A 52 2.92 5.95 5.07
C ILE A 52 2.23 4.61 5.36
N THR A 53 1.25 4.60 6.27
CA THR A 53 0.51 3.40 6.62
C THR A 53 -0.23 2.81 5.42
N GLU A 54 -0.90 3.66 4.66
CA GLU A 54 -1.59 3.27 3.43
C GLU A 54 -0.61 2.66 2.42
N THR A 55 0.55 3.28 2.23
CA THR A 55 1.58 2.79 1.33
C THR A 55 2.09 1.41 1.76
N LEU A 56 2.42 1.24 3.03
CA LEU A 56 2.89 -0.04 3.57
C LEU A 56 1.84 -1.14 3.35
N ASN A 57 0.57 -0.80 3.55
CA ASN A 57 -0.52 -1.74 3.34
C ASN A 57 -0.65 -2.14 1.86
N VAL A 58 -0.67 -1.17 0.96
CA VAL A 58 -0.75 -1.44 -0.48
C VAL A 58 0.44 -2.28 -0.95
N ILE A 59 1.65 -1.94 -0.53
CA ILE A 59 2.86 -2.66 -0.94
C ILE A 59 2.89 -4.09 -0.39
N SER A 60 2.43 -4.31 0.83
CA SER A 60 2.38 -5.66 1.39
C SER A 60 1.43 -6.59 0.63
N TYR A 61 0.38 -6.03 0.01
CA TYR A 61 -0.50 -6.78 -0.88
C TYR A 61 0.07 -6.94 -2.28
N ALA A 62 0.61 -5.88 -2.84
CA ALA A 62 1.16 -5.90 -4.18
C ALA A 62 2.40 -6.79 -4.28
N ILE A 63 3.22 -6.81 -3.26
CA ILE A 63 4.47 -7.56 -3.18
C ILE A 63 4.47 -8.39 -1.89
N PRO A 64 3.87 -9.59 -1.91
CA PRO A 64 3.78 -10.42 -0.71
C PRO A 64 5.11 -10.90 -0.16
N SER A 65 6.12 -11.05 -1.01
CA SER A 65 7.43 -11.53 -0.58
C SER A 65 8.19 -10.45 0.21
N PRO A 66 8.51 -10.68 1.49
CA PRO A 66 9.28 -9.72 2.28
C PRO A 66 10.73 -9.58 1.82
N GLN A 67 11.24 -10.52 1.02
CA GLN A 67 12.59 -10.47 0.45
C GLN A 67 12.68 -9.61 -0.81
N ASN A 68 11.56 -9.18 -1.37
CA ASN A 68 11.58 -8.31 -2.53
C ASN A 68 12.27 -6.98 -2.17
N PRO A 69 13.26 -6.53 -2.98
CA PRO A 69 14.03 -5.33 -2.66
C PRO A 69 13.20 -4.06 -2.51
N TYR A 70 12.17 -3.89 -3.31
CA TYR A 70 11.28 -2.71 -3.23
C TYR A 70 10.51 -2.69 -1.92
N ARG A 71 9.91 -3.82 -1.55
CA ARG A 71 9.19 -3.95 -0.29
C ARG A 71 10.12 -3.70 0.90
N ALA A 72 11.31 -4.30 0.89
CA ALA A 72 12.29 -4.12 1.96
C ALA A 72 12.72 -2.66 2.10
N GLN A 73 12.96 -1.95 0.99
CA GLN A 73 13.33 -0.54 1.01
C GLN A 73 12.21 0.35 1.55
N ILE A 74 10.97 0.08 1.16
CA ILE A 74 9.81 0.85 1.62
C ILE A 74 9.58 0.65 3.12
N GLU A 75 9.65 -0.59 3.60
CA GLU A 75 9.51 -0.89 5.02
C GLU A 75 10.62 -0.24 5.85
N HIS A 76 11.87 -0.31 5.39
CA HIS A 76 13.00 0.32 6.05
C HIS A 76 12.86 1.85 6.09
N ALA A 77 12.48 2.46 4.98
CA ALA A 77 12.24 3.91 4.91
C ALA A 77 11.11 4.34 5.85
N GLY A 78 10.09 3.51 6.02
CA GLY A 78 8.98 3.75 6.95
C GLY A 78 9.40 3.81 8.42
N GLU A 79 10.54 3.25 8.78
CA GLU A 79 11.09 3.24 10.14
C GLU A 79 12.03 4.44 10.44
N GLY A 80 12.28 5.30 9.46
CA GLY A 80 13.18 6.45 9.61
C GLY A 80 12.68 7.46 10.63
N LYS A 81 13.57 8.32 11.11
CA LYS A 81 13.28 9.28 12.20
C LYS A 81 12.56 10.53 11.72
N GLU A 82 12.94 11.07 10.58
CA GLU A 82 12.40 12.31 10.03
C GLU A 82 11.20 12.01 9.14
N LEU A 83 10.03 12.51 9.50
CA LEU A 83 8.79 12.24 8.78
C LEU A 83 8.87 12.61 7.30
N ARG A 84 9.42 13.79 7.00
CA ARG A 84 9.60 14.26 5.63
C ARG A 84 10.51 13.33 4.82
N GLN A 85 11.62 12.89 5.40
CA GLN A 85 12.54 11.96 4.74
C GLN A 85 11.90 10.60 4.51
N ARG A 86 11.10 10.14 5.46
CA ARG A 86 10.36 8.89 5.32
C ARG A 86 9.44 8.92 4.11
N VAL A 87 8.65 9.97 3.98
CA VAL A 87 7.74 10.15 2.84
C VAL A 87 8.53 10.27 1.54
N ALA A 88 9.56 11.09 1.51
CA ALA A 88 10.39 11.31 0.32
C ALA A 88 11.06 10.02 -0.17
N SER A 89 11.66 9.25 0.74
CA SER A 89 12.34 8.00 0.41
C SER A 89 11.37 6.95 -0.11
N ILE A 90 10.21 6.84 0.53
CA ILE A 90 9.15 5.92 0.08
C ILE A 90 8.66 6.32 -1.30
N ALA A 91 8.40 7.60 -1.53
CA ALA A 91 7.92 8.10 -2.82
C ALA A 91 8.93 7.83 -3.95
N GLU A 92 10.22 8.02 -3.72
CA GLU A 92 11.26 7.69 -4.70
C GLU A 92 11.26 6.21 -5.04
N THR A 93 11.13 5.35 -4.03
CA THR A 93 11.07 3.90 -4.25
C THR A 93 9.81 3.51 -5.04
N LEU A 94 8.67 4.14 -4.76
CA LEU A 94 7.43 3.92 -5.52
C LEU A 94 7.59 4.33 -6.99
N ARG A 95 8.26 5.44 -7.25
CA ARG A 95 8.52 5.90 -8.63
C ARG A 95 9.43 4.94 -9.39
N ALA A 96 10.40 4.35 -8.72
CA ALA A 96 11.28 3.34 -9.31
C ALA A 96 10.53 2.02 -9.54
N LEU A 97 9.62 1.68 -8.64
CA LEU A 97 8.81 0.46 -8.69
C LEU A 97 7.85 0.45 -9.88
N LEU A 98 7.22 1.56 -10.18
CA LEU A 98 6.12 1.62 -11.16
C LEU A 98 6.52 1.14 -12.56
N PRO A 99 7.66 1.55 -13.16
CA PRO A 99 8.12 0.99 -14.44
C PRO A 99 8.39 -0.51 -14.38
N ASP A 100 8.93 -1.01 -13.28
CA ASP A 100 9.21 -2.44 -13.12
C ASP A 100 7.92 -3.26 -13.04
N ILE A 101 6.87 -2.70 -12.46
CA ILE A 101 5.52 -3.29 -12.51
C ILE A 101 5.03 -3.38 -13.96
N GLU A 102 5.15 -2.30 -14.70
CA GLU A 102 4.70 -2.23 -16.11
C GLU A 102 5.49 -3.19 -16.99
N ASP A 103 6.77 -3.38 -16.71
CA ASP A 103 7.64 -4.31 -17.43
C ASP A 103 7.52 -5.77 -16.94
N GLY A 104 6.69 -6.02 -15.93
CA GLY A 104 6.47 -7.36 -15.40
C GLY A 104 7.66 -7.97 -14.67
N LEU A 105 8.52 -7.15 -14.09
CA LEU A 105 9.77 -7.58 -13.44
C LEU A 105 9.61 -7.93 -11.96
N LEU A 106 8.37 -7.99 -11.45
CA LEU A 106 8.12 -8.24 -10.03
C LEU A 106 7.59 -9.65 -9.80
N GLY A 107 8.30 -10.38 -8.96
CA GLY A 107 7.78 -11.56 -8.32
C GLY A 107 7.61 -12.78 -9.21
N ASP A 108 7.03 -13.80 -8.63
CA ASP A 108 6.69 -15.04 -9.28
C ASP A 108 5.18 -15.18 -9.52
N SER A 109 4.77 -16.28 -10.18
CA SER A 109 3.37 -16.53 -10.51
C SER A 109 2.46 -16.71 -9.29
N GLY A 110 3.01 -17.13 -8.16
CA GLY A 110 2.25 -17.27 -6.92
C GLY A 110 1.82 -15.91 -6.36
N ASP A 111 2.73 -14.95 -6.37
CA ASP A 111 2.45 -13.58 -5.93
C ASP A 111 1.39 -12.92 -6.82
N GLN A 112 1.44 -13.16 -8.12
CA GLN A 112 0.44 -12.68 -9.07
C GLN A 112 -0.96 -13.20 -8.74
N VAL A 113 -1.10 -14.50 -8.52
CA VAL A 113 -2.39 -15.12 -8.20
C VAL A 113 -2.99 -14.52 -6.92
N ARG A 114 -2.18 -14.29 -5.91
CA ARG A 114 -2.64 -13.67 -4.65
C ARG A 114 -3.16 -12.25 -4.87
N ALA A 115 -2.43 -11.44 -5.62
CA ALA A 115 -2.82 -10.06 -5.91
C ALA A 115 -4.14 -10.01 -6.68
N GLU A 116 -4.30 -10.83 -7.71
CA GLU A 116 -5.53 -10.92 -8.49
C GLU A 116 -6.72 -11.35 -7.64
N THR A 117 -6.53 -12.35 -6.78
CA THR A 117 -7.58 -12.84 -5.88
C THR A 117 -8.04 -11.74 -4.94
N PHE A 118 -7.12 -11.02 -4.34
CA PHE A 118 -7.43 -9.91 -3.45
C PHE A 118 -8.26 -8.82 -4.15
N ASP A 119 -7.86 -8.42 -5.34
CA ASP A 119 -8.59 -7.42 -6.11
C ASP A 119 -10.00 -7.86 -6.47
N ASN A 120 -10.18 -9.12 -6.86
CA ASN A 120 -11.49 -9.67 -7.16
C ASN A 120 -12.42 -9.60 -5.94
N PHE A 121 -11.92 -9.92 -4.76
CA PHE A 121 -12.71 -9.80 -3.53
C PHE A 121 -13.06 -8.35 -3.20
N LEU A 122 -12.14 -7.43 -3.39
CA LEU A 122 -12.41 -5.99 -3.18
C LEU A 122 -13.48 -5.48 -4.15
N ASP A 123 -13.38 -5.82 -5.43
CA ASP A 123 -14.36 -5.40 -6.43
C ASP A 123 -15.75 -5.95 -6.13
N HIS A 124 -15.85 -7.20 -5.70
CA HIS A 124 -17.12 -7.80 -5.27
C HIS A 124 -17.68 -7.11 -4.04
N GLY A 125 -16.84 -6.80 -3.04
CA GLY A 125 -17.25 -6.07 -1.84
C GLY A 125 -17.81 -4.70 -2.17
N GLU A 126 -17.17 -3.96 -3.06
CA GLU A 126 -17.65 -2.66 -3.52
C GLU A 126 -18.98 -2.75 -4.25
N ALA A 127 -19.14 -3.75 -5.12
CA ALA A 127 -20.39 -3.98 -5.84
C ALA A 127 -21.56 -4.26 -4.88
N TYR A 128 -21.34 -5.09 -3.88
CA TYR A 128 -22.37 -5.38 -2.88
C TYR A 128 -22.73 -4.17 -2.03
N LEU A 129 -21.77 -3.32 -1.69
CA LEU A 129 -22.02 -2.08 -0.98
C LEU A 129 -22.87 -1.11 -1.81
N LYS A 130 -22.60 -1.01 -3.12
CA LYS A 130 -23.40 -0.17 -4.03
C LYS A 130 -24.83 -0.63 -4.14
N ASP A 131 -25.08 -1.94 -4.07
CA ASP A 131 -26.40 -2.56 -4.13
C ASP A 131 -27.07 -2.66 -2.75
N ASP A 132 -26.52 -1.99 -1.74
CA ASP A 132 -26.98 -2.06 -0.34
C ASP A 132 -26.91 -3.47 0.26
N ARG A 133 -26.00 -4.30 -0.23
CA ARG A 133 -25.80 -5.69 0.19
C ARG A 133 -24.62 -5.79 1.16
N LYS A 134 -24.73 -5.07 2.27
CA LYS A 134 -23.63 -4.96 3.25
C LYS A 134 -23.27 -6.29 3.92
N MET A 135 -24.24 -7.18 4.10
CA MET A 135 -23.99 -8.48 4.71
C MET A 135 -23.11 -9.35 3.82
N GLU A 136 -23.37 -9.37 2.53
CA GLU A 136 -22.59 -10.14 1.56
C GLU A 136 -21.17 -9.57 1.44
N ALA A 137 -21.01 -8.25 1.44
CA ALA A 137 -19.70 -7.61 1.46
C ALA A 137 -18.89 -7.98 2.71
N GLY A 138 -19.54 -8.03 3.87
CA GLY A 138 -18.91 -8.44 5.12
C GLY A 138 -18.48 -9.90 5.11
N VAL A 139 -19.27 -10.79 4.53
CA VAL A 139 -18.92 -12.21 4.39
C VAL A 139 -17.71 -12.39 3.47
N ILE A 140 -17.67 -11.69 2.33
CA ILE A 140 -16.54 -11.76 1.41
C ILE A 140 -15.26 -11.26 2.09
N ALA A 141 -15.32 -10.14 2.79
CA ALA A 141 -14.18 -9.62 3.55
C ALA A 141 -13.72 -10.61 4.64
N GLY A 142 -14.65 -11.26 5.32
CA GLY A 142 -14.35 -12.28 6.32
C GLY A 142 -13.63 -13.49 5.72
N VAL A 143 -14.05 -13.97 4.56
CA VAL A 143 -13.41 -15.09 3.88
C VAL A 143 -11.96 -14.76 3.49
N VAL A 144 -11.71 -13.57 2.95
CA VAL A 144 -10.35 -13.11 2.62
C VAL A 144 -9.48 -13.07 3.88
N PHE A 145 -10.01 -12.56 4.98
CA PHE A 145 -9.30 -12.44 6.24
C PHE A 145 -8.95 -13.80 6.83
N GLU A 146 -9.88 -14.75 6.79
CA GLU A 146 -9.67 -16.12 7.26
C GLU A 146 -8.58 -16.84 6.48
N ASP A 147 -8.55 -16.68 5.16
CA ASP A 147 -7.52 -17.27 4.30
C ASP A 147 -6.12 -16.75 4.63
N THR A 148 -6.00 -15.52 5.10
CA THR A 148 -4.71 -14.93 5.47
C THR A 148 -4.29 -15.21 6.90
N ALA A 149 -5.24 -15.58 7.79
CA ALA A 149 -5.00 -15.75 9.22
C ALA A 149 -4.67 -17.19 9.65
N ASP A 150 -4.42 -18.11 8.71
CA ASP A 150 -4.27 -19.53 8.94
C ASP A 150 -5.56 -20.20 9.42
N SER A 151 -6.12 -20.95 8.54
CA SER A 151 -7.43 -21.58 8.57
C SER A 151 -7.78 -22.41 9.80
N GLY A 152 -6.83 -22.73 10.66
CA GLY A 152 -7.10 -23.53 11.85
C GLY A 152 -7.98 -22.85 12.89
N GLU A 153 -7.96 -21.54 12.96
CA GLU A 153 -8.73 -20.77 13.94
C GLU A 153 -10.14 -20.42 13.45
N ALA A 154 -10.30 -20.27 12.15
CA ALA A 154 -11.57 -19.89 11.54
C ALA A 154 -12.66 -20.96 11.70
N ALA A 155 -12.28 -22.21 11.86
CA ALA A 155 -13.19 -23.35 12.02
C ALA A 155 -13.96 -23.37 13.36
N ARG A 156 -13.76 -22.38 14.22
CA ARG A 156 -14.40 -22.32 15.54
C ARG A 156 -15.67 -21.50 15.60
N LEU A 157 -16.06 -21.03 14.48
CA LEU A 157 -17.34 -20.37 14.36
C LEU A 157 -18.47 -21.39 14.19
#